data_b5a38e01769ac1de5923237d3278adda
#
_entry.id   b5a38e01769ac1de5923237d3278adda
#
_cell.length_a   1.000
_cell.length_b   1.000
_cell.length_c   1.000
_cell.angle_alpha   90.00
_cell.angle_beta   90.00
_cell.angle_gamma   90.00
#
_symmetry.space_group_name_H-M   'P 1'
#
loop_
_entity.id
_entity.type
_entity.pdbx_description
1 polymer ?
#
loop_
_entity_poly.entity_id
_entity_poly.type
_entity_poly.pdbx_seq_one_letter_code
_entity_poly.pdbx_strand_id
1 'polypeptide(L)'
;VTSVPGSSWSRTSPEEAGFNPGAFEDALELASTSEIGIGSDLTSMMPDGTRHPSNRPLGPVKSRGSTSGVVVFRGQIVGEYGDIDRPEVTFSCSKSYLSALCGIAVTDGLIDSLDERVGDRIRDGGFDSPHNNQITWRHLFEQTSEWDGELFGIPDWIDRGRQVAGAKARLESTVGGSAEEVVDYRPLTQPGTFWEYNDVRVNRASLALLQLFREPLPQVLKRRIMDPIGTSNTWSWHGYQTSWVEIDGRDIESVSGGAHWGGGIWISTLDHARFGLLYQNNGSWGGVTLLPESWARATRTPCQLNPDYGLMFWLNTRHHLSDVAGTDAFAAMGAGGNVVFIWPEAELTIVLRWCASTKGVIDSILRARIGS
;
A
#
# COMPACT_ATOMS: atom_id res chain seq x y z
N VAL A 1 19.56 -17.73 -3.35
CA VAL A 1 18.17 -17.45 -3.78
C VAL A 1 17.29 -17.96 -2.67
N THR A 2 16.57 -17.05 -2.02
CA THR A 2 15.62 -17.40 -0.96
C THR A 2 14.57 -18.36 -1.51
N SER A 3 14.22 -19.41 -0.76
CA SER A 3 13.14 -20.32 -1.13
C SER A 3 11.82 -19.57 -1.27
N VAL A 4 10.97 -19.98 -2.20
CA VAL A 4 9.62 -19.44 -2.35
C VAL A 4 8.61 -20.55 -2.13
N PRO A 5 7.47 -20.28 -1.47
CA PRO A 5 6.45 -21.27 -1.27
C PRO A 5 5.81 -21.70 -2.60
N GLY A 6 5.49 -22.98 -2.73
CA GLY A 6 4.65 -23.52 -3.79
C GLY A 6 3.17 -23.19 -3.54
N SER A 7 2.29 -24.19 -3.78
CA SER A 7 0.86 -24.08 -3.44
C SER A 7 0.60 -24.01 -1.93
N SER A 8 1.54 -24.49 -1.12
CA SER A 8 1.50 -24.43 0.35
C SER A 8 2.78 -23.84 0.90
N TRP A 9 2.69 -23.24 2.08
CA TRP A 9 3.83 -22.74 2.82
C TRP A 9 4.53 -23.85 3.59
N SER A 10 5.86 -23.89 3.51
CA SER A 10 6.67 -24.68 4.44
C SER A 10 6.81 -23.91 5.76
N ARG A 11 6.98 -24.65 6.84
CA ARG A 11 7.18 -24.13 8.21
C ARG A 11 8.48 -24.66 8.77
N THR A 12 9.09 -23.86 9.64
CA THR A 12 10.28 -24.23 10.42
C THR A 12 10.09 -23.75 11.86
N SER A 13 10.77 -24.38 12.80
CA SER A 13 10.73 -23.92 14.20
C SER A 13 11.52 -22.62 14.38
N PRO A 14 11.17 -21.79 15.38
CA PRO A 14 11.97 -20.61 15.72
C PRO A 14 13.45 -20.94 15.95
N GLU A 15 13.75 -22.05 16.65
CA GLU A 15 15.11 -22.49 16.95
C GLU A 15 15.90 -22.82 15.67
N GLU A 16 15.32 -23.61 14.75
CA GLU A 16 15.94 -23.93 13.45
C GLU A 16 16.14 -22.69 12.59
N ALA A 17 15.28 -21.70 12.72
CA ALA A 17 15.37 -20.42 12.04
C ALA A 17 16.36 -19.44 12.71
N GLY A 18 16.97 -19.81 13.83
CA GLY A 18 17.94 -18.99 14.56
C GLY A 18 17.32 -17.91 15.45
N PHE A 19 16.11 -18.17 15.96
CA PHE A 19 15.47 -17.34 16.98
C PHE A 19 15.56 -18.03 18.35
N ASN A 20 15.61 -17.25 19.42
CA ASN A 20 15.38 -17.74 20.76
C ASN A 20 13.89 -18.10 20.91
N PRO A 21 13.53 -19.38 21.16
CA PRO A 21 12.13 -19.80 21.14
C PRO A 21 11.26 -19.04 22.14
N GLY A 22 11.73 -18.85 23.38
CA GLY A 22 10.95 -18.15 24.41
C GLY A 22 10.74 -16.69 24.08
N ALA A 23 11.80 -15.97 23.68
CA ALA A 23 11.67 -14.56 23.30
C ALA A 23 10.81 -14.39 22.04
N PHE A 24 10.82 -15.35 21.12
CA PHE A 24 9.99 -15.33 19.93
C PHE A 24 8.52 -15.60 20.26
N GLU A 25 8.23 -16.53 21.18
CA GLU A 25 6.89 -16.79 21.68
C GLU A 25 6.32 -15.56 22.41
N ASP A 26 7.11 -14.91 23.28
CA ASP A 26 6.75 -13.65 23.93
C ASP A 26 6.42 -12.55 22.91
N ALA A 27 7.18 -12.48 21.80
CA ALA A 27 6.92 -11.52 20.73
C ALA A 27 5.63 -11.81 19.96
N LEU A 28 5.28 -13.08 19.72
CA LEU A 28 4.02 -13.47 19.11
C LEU A 28 2.83 -13.25 20.06
N GLU A 29 3.01 -13.48 21.36
CA GLU A 29 1.99 -13.15 22.36
C GLU A 29 1.74 -11.63 22.41
N LEU A 30 2.80 -10.82 22.44
CA LEU A 30 2.69 -9.35 22.31
C LEU A 30 1.92 -8.97 21.05
N ALA A 31 2.22 -9.58 19.92
CA ALA A 31 1.56 -9.31 18.65
C ALA A 31 0.06 -9.67 18.71
N SER A 32 -0.27 -10.84 19.25
CA SER A 32 -1.64 -11.34 19.35
C SER A 32 -2.52 -10.54 20.31
N THR A 33 -1.91 -9.86 21.29
CA THR A 33 -2.59 -9.02 22.28
C THR A 33 -2.57 -7.54 21.94
N SER A 34 -1.76 -7.12 20.96
CA SER A 34 -1.67 -5.71 20.49
C SER A 34 -2.75 -5.36 19.46
N GLU A 35 -4.00 -5.73 19.71
CA GLU A 35 -5.10 -5.43 18.81
C GLU A 35 -5.45 -3.94 18.84
N ILE A 36 -5.71 -3.37 17.65
CA ILE A 36 -6.13 -1.98 17.54
C ILE A 36 -7.52 -1.79 18.17
N GLY A 37 -7.70 -0.68 18.90
CA GLY A 37 -8.94 -0.36 19.61
C GLY A 37 -10.13 0.06 18.73
N ILE A 38 -10.11 -0.27 17.44
CA ILE A 38 -11.22 0.00 16.51
C ILE A 38 -12.18 -1.18 16.54
N GLY A 39 -13.48 -0.90 16.63
CA GLY A 39 -14.53 -1.93 16.58
C GLY A 39 -14.44 -2.82 15.34
N SER A 40 -15.07 -3.99 15.39
CA SER A 40 -15.10 -4.92 14.25
C SER A 40 -15.93 -4.41 13.08
N ASP A 41 -16.91 -3.55 13.34
CA ASP A 41 -17.73 -2.92 12.30
C ASP A 41 -16.96 -1.76 11.64
N LEU A 42 -16.42 -2.02 10.44
CA LEU A 42 -15.69 -1.04 9.66
C LEU A 42 -16.55 0.12 9.16
N THR A 43 -17.88 -0.01 9.16
CA THR A 43 -18.78 1.11 8.82
C THR A 43 -18.66 2.24 9.83
N SER A 44 -18.30 1.94 11.08
CA SER A 44 -18.02 2.94 12.12
C SER A 44 -16.76 3.78 11.87
N MET A 45 -15.84 3.27 11.05
CA MET A 45 -14.66 4.01 10.60
C MET A 45 -14.99 4.93 9.41
N MET A 46 -16.14 4.72 8.78
CA MET A 46 -16.60 5.54 7.68
C MET A 46 -17.36 6.73 8.30
N PRO A 47 -16.89 7.98 8.12
CA PRO A 47 -17.62 9.13 8.59
C PRO A 47 -18.97 9.23 7.86
N ASP A 48 -19.83 10.11 8.34
CA ASP A 48 -21.16 10.36 7.75
C ASP A 48 -21.16 10.67 6.25
N GLY A 49 -19.98 10.95 5.69
CA GLY A 49 -19.72 11.05 4.24
C GLY A 49 -19.92 9.77 3.42
N THR A 50 -20.17 8.61 4.04
CA THR A 50 -20.62 7.39 3.32
C THR A 50 -21.91 7.61 2.54
N ARG A 51 -22.63 8.69 2.83
CA ARG A 51 -23.81 9.10 2.07
C ARG A 51 -23.47 9.58 0.66
N HIS A 52 -22.25 10.10 0.45
CA HIS A 52 -21.82 10.52 -0.89
C HIS A 52 -21.31 9.32 -1.70
N PRO A 53 -21.79 9.12 -2.94
CA PRO A 53 -21.40 7.96 -3.77
C PRO A 53 -19.88 7.78 -3.95
N SER A 54 -19.12 8.88 -3.98
CA SER A 54 -17.66 8.87 -4.11
C SER A 54 -16.92 8.24 -2.91
N ASN A 55 -17.61 8.08 -1.78
CA ASN A 55 -17.07 7.45 -0.57
C ASN A 55 -17.61 6.04 -0.35
N ARG A 56 -18.44 5.52 -1.27
CA ARG A 56 -19.01 4.18 -1.15
C ARG A 56 -18.19 3.19 -1.97
N PRO A 57 -17.45 2.25 -1.33
CA PRO A 57 -16.71 1.22 -2.05
C PRO A 57 -17.68 0.32 -2.82
N LEU A 58 -17.26 -0.14 -4.00
CA LEU A 58 -18.00 -1.12 -4.80
C LEU A 58 -17.86 -2.54 -4.24
N GLY A 59 -16.74 -2.80 -3.58
CA GLY A 59 -16.48 -4.10 -2.98
C GLY A 59 -17.21 -4.32 -1.66
N PRO A 60 -17.06 -5.52 -1.09
CA PRO A 60 -17.69 -5.84 0.18
C PRO A 60 -17.11 -4.95 1.30
N VAL A 61 -17.99 -4.45 2.17
CA VAL A 61 -17.61 -3.91 3.47
C VAL A 61 -18.00 -4.94 4.50
N LYS A 62 -17.02 -5.69 4.99
CA LYS A 62 -17.21 -6.76 5.98
C LYS A 62 -16.67 -6.32 7.33
N SER A 63 -17.21 -6.90 8.40
CA SER A 63 -16.59 -6.77 9.71
C SER A 63 -15.14 -7.28 9.66
N ARG A 64 -14.22 -6.57 10.29
CA ARG A 64 -12.84 -7.03 10.44
C ARG A 64 -12.76 -8.21 11.41
N GLY A 65 -11.77 -9.05 11.24
CA GLY A 65 -11.37 -10.03 12.23
C GLY A 65 -10.56 -9.41 13.36
N SER A 66 -10.12 -10.23 14.30
CA SER A 66 -9.12 -9.88 15.29
C SER A 66 -7.74 -9.72 14.64
N THR A 67 -6.77 -9.28 15.44
CA THR A 67 -5.38 -9.17 14.98
C THR A 67 -4.85 -10.52 14.46
N SER A 68 -4.10 -10.49 13.39
CA SER A 68 -3.42 -11.67 12.84
C SER A 68 -2.07 -11.29 12.25
N GLY A 69 -1.18 -12.26 12.12
CA GLY A 69 0.12 -12.00 11.53
C GLY A 69 0.91 -13.26 11.23
N VAL A 70 1.96 -13.09 10.45
CA VAL A 70 2.88 -14.14 10.07
C VAL A 70 4.31 -13.59 9.98
N VAL A 71 5.25 -14.38 10.46
CA VAL A 71 6.70 -14.14 10.34
C VAL A 71 7.27 -15.15 9.35
N VAL A 72 7.83 -14.65 8.25
CA VAL A 72 8.47 -15.46 7.20
C VAL A 72 9.96 -15.18 7.20
N PHE A 73 10.75 -16.21 7.40
CA PHE A 73 12.22 -16.15 7.33
C PHE A 73 12.72 -17.13 6.28
N ARG A 74 13.54 -16.66 5.35
CA ARG A 74 14.06 -17.45 4.23
C ARG A 74 13.00 -18.23 3.44
N GLY A 75 11.81 -17.60 3.28
CA GLY A 75 10.70 -18.18 2.54
C GLY A 75 9.89 -19.24 3.29
N GLN A 76 10.14 -19.46 4.59
CA GLN A 76 9.41 -20.39 5.46
C GLN A 76 8.70 -19.63 6.57
N ILE A 77 7.52 -20.08 6.97
CA ILE A 77 6.82 -19.55 8.14
C ILE A 77 7.53 -20.04 9.40
N VAL A 78 7.96 -19.09 10.25
CA VAL A 78 8.56 -19.34 11.57
C VAL A 78 7.53 -19.22 12.68
N GLY A 79 6.55 -18.33 12.52
CA GLY A 79 5.47 -18.13 13.47
C GLY A 79 4.27 -17.44 12.84
N GLU A 80 3.11 -17.72 13.39
CA GLU A 80 1.83 -17.16 12.93
C GLU A 80 0.86 -17.06 14.11
N TYR A 81 -0.10 -16.12 14.01
CA TYR A 81 -1.16 -15.96 15.01
C TYR A 81 -2.42 -15.40 14.36
N GLY A 82 -3.58 -15.66 14.98
CA GLY A 82 -4.88 -15.22 14.48
C GLY A 82 -5.33 -15.96 13.21
N ASP A 83 -6.34 -15.43 12.53
CA ASP A 83 -6.88 -16.00 11.29
C ASP A 83 -6.12 -15.44 10.08
N ILE A 84 -5.05 -16.12 9.70
CA ILE A 84 -4.14 -15.70 8.61
C ILE A 84 -4.69 -15.93 7.21
N ASP A 85 -5.73 -16.76 7.06
CA ASP A 85 -6.38 -17.07 5.78
C ASP A 85 -7.53 -16.12 5.46
N ARG A 86 -8.04 -15.40 6.46
CA ARG A 86 -9.15 -14.47 6.30
C ARG A 86 -8.75 -13.27 5.44
N PRO A 87 -9.46 -12.98 4.33
CA PRO A 87 -9.26 -11.74 3.60
C PRO A 87 -9.75 -10.55 4.43
N GLU A 88 -8.87 -9.59 4.62
CA GLU A 88 -9.10 -8.33 5.33
C GLU A 88 -8.78 -7.15 4.42
N VAL A 89 -9.48 -6.02 4.62
CA VAL A 89 -9.11 -4.79 3.93
C VAL A 89 -7.73 -4.32 4.38
N THR A 90 -6.91 -3.92 3.42
CA THR A 90 -5.52 -3.54 3.71
C THR A 90 -5.27 -2.04 3.62
N PHE A 91 -6.28 -1.24 3.27
CA PHE A 91 -6.18 0.21 3.09
C PHE A 91 -4.95 0.59 2.25
N SER A 92 -4.13 1.49 2.75
CA SER A 92 -3.01 2.08 2.01
C SER A 92 -1.87 1.12 1.67
N CYS A 93 -1.84 -0.13 2.17
CA CYS A 93 -0.94 -1.13 1.60
C CYS A 93 -1.20 -1.33 0.10
N SER A 94 -2.42 -1.04 -0.39
CA SER A 94 -2.78 -1.08 -1.81
C SER A 94 -1.92 -0.17 -2.69
N LYS A 95 -1.35 0.90 -2.13
CA LYS A 95 -0.43 1.80 -2.84
C LYS A 95 0.82 1.07 -3.34
N SER A 96 1.32 0.14 -2.54
CA SER A 96 2.48 -0.67 -2.93
C SER A 96 2.16 -1.65 -4.07
N TYR A 97 0.90 -2.09 -4.20
CA TYR A 97 0.44 -2.86 -5.35
C TYR A 97 0.29 -1.98 -6.61
N LEU A 98 -0.13 -0.71 -6.46
CA LEU A 98 -0.07 0.25 -7.56
C LEU A 98 1.36 0.49 -8.02
N SER A 99 2.31 0.58 -7.09
CA SER A 99 3.74 0.65 -7.41
C SER A 99 4.19 -0.56 -8.25
N ALA A 100 3.80 -1.77 -7.87
CA ALA A 100 4.12 -2.96 -8.65
C ALA A 100 3.55 -2.89 -10.07
N LEU A 101 2.32 -2.42 -10.24
CA LEU A 101 1.71 -2.19 -11.57
C LEU A 101 2.46 -1.13 -12.39
N CYS A 102 2.94 -0.06 -11.76
CA CYS A 102 3.79 0.92 -12.42
C CYS A 102 5.10 0.27 -12.91
N GLY A 103 5.71 -0.60 -12.09
CA GLY A 103 6.88 -1.37 -12.49
C GLY A 103 6.62 -2.27 -13.70
N ILE A 104 5.44 -2.87 -13.78
CA ILE A 104 5.01 -3.64 -14.96
C ILE A 104 4.86 -2.71 -16.16
N ALA A 105 4.23 -1.53 -16.00
CA ALA A 105 4.06 -0.57 -17.09
C ALA A 105 5.40 -0.09 -17.66
N VAL A 106 6.40 0.14 -16.79
CA VAL A 106 7.78 0.46 -17.22
C VAL A 106 8.40 -0.72 -17.95
N THR A 107 8.24 -1.93 -17.44
CA THR A 107 8.79 -3.15 -18.06
C THR A 107 8.20 -3.40 -19.45
N ASP A 108 6.92 -3.12 -19.61
CA ASP A 108 6.19 -3.33 -20.86
C ASP A 108 6.38 -2.16 -21.87
N GLY A 109 7.17 -1.13 -21.51
CA GLY A 109 7.40 0.05 -22.36
C GLY A 109 6.18 0.96 -22.49
N LEU A 110 5.20 0.84 -21.59
CA LEU A 110 4.07 1.77 -21.52
C LEU A 110 4.48 3.10 -20.87
N ILE A 111 5.53 3.07 -20.07
CA ILE A 111 6.22 4.21 -19.46
C ILE A 111 7.70 4.06 -19.80
N ASP A 112 8.28 5.03 -20.52
CA ASP A 112 9.69 4.99 -20.91
C ASP A 112 10.61 5.37 -19.74
N SER A 113 10.15 6.32 -18.91
CA SER A 113 10.88 6.81 -17.74
C SER A 113 9.92 7.33 -16.68
N LEU A 114 10.27 7.15 -15.41
CA LEU A 114 9.52 7.80 -14.32
C LEU A 114 9.58 9.33 -14.38
N ASP A 115 10.56 9.88 -15.06
CA ASP A 115 10.74 11.33 -15.19
C ASP A 115 10.05 11.91 -16.43
N GLU A 116 9.40 11.07 -17.28
CA GLU A 116 8.53 11.58 -18.34
C GLU A 116 7.21 12.13 -17.76
N ARG A 117 6.60 13.08 -18.47
CA ARG A 117 5.34 13.69 -18.05
C ARG A 117 4.20 12.69 -18.20
N VAL A 118 3.32 12.63 -17.20
CA VAL A 118 2.12 11.78 -17.27
C VAL A 118 1.23 12.22 -18.45
N GLY A 119 1.10 13.53 -18.67
CA GLY A 119 0.33 14.09 -19.79
C GLY A 119 0.83 13.72 -21.18
N ASP A 120 2.06 13.21 -21.33
CA ASP A 120 2.55 12.72 -22.62
C ASP A 120 1.89 11.40 -23.03
N ARG A 121 1.41 10.62 -22.06
CA ARG A 121 0.74 9.32 -22.24
C ARG A 121 -0.76 9.38 -21.99
N ILE A 122 -1.20 10.18 -21.03
CA ILE A 122 -2.59 10.24 -20.56
C ILE A 122 -3.27 11.49 -21.11
N ARG A 123 -4.36 11.32 -21.85
CA ARG A 123 -5.09 12.37 -22.56
C ARG A 123 -6.55 12.49 -22.11
N ASP A 124 -6.78 12.50 -20.80
CA ASP A 124 -8.12 12.57 -20.21
C ASP A 124 -8.48 13.95 -19.63
N GLY A 125 -7.67 14.96 -19.94
CA GLY A 125 -7.84 16.32 -19.42
C GLY A 125 -7.22 16.57 -18.04
N GLY A 126 -6.92 15.51 -17.27
CA GLY A 126 -6.43 15.65 -15.90
C GLY A 126 -5.00 16.19 -15.78
N PHE A 127 -4.25 16.23 -16.89
CA PHE A 127 -2.87 16.73 -16.94
C PHE A 127 -2.69 17.87 -17.97
N ASP A 128 -3.78 18.50 -18.45
CA ASP A 128 -3.71 19.49 -19.53
C ASP A 128 -3.44 20.92 -19.03
N SER A 129 -3.72 21.21 -17.74
CA SER A 129 -3.44 22.55 -17.21
C SER A 129 -1.93 22.85 -17.20
N PRO A 130 -1.50 24.11 -17.29
CA PRO A 130 -0.08 24.48 -17.22
C PRO A 130 0.62 23.99 -15.96
N HIS A 131 -0.12 23.80 -14.85
CA HIS A 131 0.37 23.25 -13.61
C HIS A 131 0.53 21.72 -13.70
N ASN A 132 -0.57 21.01 -14.00
CA ASN A 132 -0.58 19.55 -14.03
C ASN A 132 0.28 18.95 -15.16
N ASN A 133 0.49 19.67 -16.24
CA ASN A 133 1.34 19.22 -17.36
C ASN A 133 2.82 19.06 -16.98
N GLN A 134 3.24 19.56 -15.83
CA GLN A 134 4.60 19.40 -15.32
C GLN A 134 4.77 18.11 -14.48
N ILE A 135 3.67 17.41 -14.18
CA ILE A 135 3.67 16.24 -13.34
C ILE A 135 4.27 15.04 -14.07
N THR A 136 5.24 14.39 -13.45
CA THR A 136 5.85 13.16 -13.93
C THR A 136 5.30 11.94 -13.19
N TRP A 137 5.55 10.74 -13.71
CA TRP A 137 5.21 9.49 -13.01
C TRP A 137 5.91 9.42 -11.66
N ARG A 138 7.18 9.85 -11.56
CA ARG A 138 7.90 9.94 -10.29
C ARG A 138 7.14 10.79 -9.28
N HIS A 139 6.68 11.96 -9.67
CA HIS A 139 5.92 12.85 -8.78
C HIS A 139 4.66 12.17 -8.24
N LEU A 140 3.94 11.40 -9.04
CA LEU A 140 2.76 10.66 -8.57
C LEU A 140 3.14 9.57 -7.55
N PHE A 141 4.18 8.77 -7.85
CA PHE A 141 4.54 7.62 -7.02
C PHE A 141 5.37 7.98 -5.78
N GLU A 142 6.06 9.12 -5.79
CA GLU A 142 6.72 9.68 -4.60
C GLU A 142 5.81 10.58 -3.75
N GLN A 143 4.54 10.82 -4.16
CA GLN A 143 3.62 11.72 -3.47
C GLN A 143 4.08 13.19 -3.46
N THR A 144 4.69 13.63 -4.55
CA THR A 144 5.18 15.00 -4.75
C THR A 144 4.50 15.71 -5.92
N SER A 145 3.38 15.15 -6.42
CA SER A 145 2.77 15.59 -7.68
C SER A 145 2.13 16.97 -7.61
N GLU A 146 1.63 17.37 -6.44
CA GLU A 146 0.84 18.60 -6.32
C GLU A 146 -0.26 18.71 -7.39
N TRP A 147 -0.80 17.56 -7.82
CA TRP A 147 -1.88 17.53 -8.81
C TRP A 147 -3.07 18.33 -8.30
N ASP A 148 -3.62 19.19 -9.14
CA ASP A 148 -4.76 20.05 -8.86
C ASP A 148 -5.96 19.57 -9.66
N GLY A 149 -7.04 19.22 -8.99
CA GLY A 149 -8.25 18.80 -9.66
C GLY A 149 -9.25 18.11 -8.74
N GLU A 150 -10.30 17.61 -9.38
CA GLU A 150 -11.32 16.78 -8.77
C GLU A 150 -11.31 15.41 -9.45
N LEU A 151 -11.34 14.34 -8.67
CA LEU A 151 -11.40 12.97 -9.15
C LEU A 151 -12.60 12.26 -8.56
N PHE A 152 -13.52 11.78 -9.41
CA PHE A 152 -14.72 11.03 -9.02
C PHE A 152 -15.59 11.76 -7.98
N GLY A 153 -15.65 13.09 -8.04
CA GLY A 153 -16.40 13.92 -7.11
C GLY A 153 -15.65 14.27 -5.82
N ILE A 154 -14.34 13.98 -5.74
CA ILE A 154 -13.51 14.33 -4.59
C ILE A 154 -12.37 15.24 -5.06
N PRO A 155 -12.30 16.48 -4.57
CA PRO A 155 -11.21 17.39 -4.90
C PRO A 155 -9.93 17.04 -4.14
N ASP A 156 -8.76 17.28 -4.75
CA ASP A 156 -7.47 16.96 -4.15
C ASP A 156 -7.17 17.76 -2.87
N TRP A 157 -7.73 18.99 -2.79
CA TRP A 157 -7.50 19.85 -1.64
C TRP A 157 -8.04 19.28 -0.32
N ILE A 158 -8.95 18.30 -0.36
CA ILE A 158 -9.48 17.65 0.85
C ILE A 158 -8.38 16.97 1.67
N ASP A 159 -7.32 16.53 1.00
CA ASP A 159 -6.16 15.90 1.63
C ASP A 159 -4.97 16.87 1.80
N ARG A 160 -5.05 18.09 1.26
CA ARG A 160 -3.99 19.08 1.40
C ARG A 160 -3.87 19.56 2.86
N GLY A 161 -2.67 19.51 3.41
CA GLY A 161 -2.42 19.85 4.80
C GLY A 161 -2.82 18.76 5.80
N ARG A 162 -3.17 17.56 5.35
CA ARG A 162 -3.52 16.41 6.22
C ARG A 162 -2.48 16.14 7.31
N GLN A 163 -1.22 16.44 7.04
CA GLN A 163 -0.11 16.21 7.97
C GLN A 163 0.18 17.40 8.86
N VAL A 164 -0.49 18.53 8.64
CA VAL A 164 -0.40 19.70 9.52
C VAL A 164 -1.32 19.48 10.72
N ALA A 165 -0.83 19.76 11.93
CA ALA A 165 -1.61 19.62 13.15
C ALA A 165 -2.96 20.33 13.05
N GLY A 166 -4.08 19.63 13.29
CA GLY A 166 -5.45 20.14 13.18
C GLY A 166 -6.17 19.80 11.86
N ALA A 167 -5.50 19.27 10.84
CA ALA A 167 -6.14 18.90 9.57
C ALA A 167 -7.16 17.75 9.73
N LYS A 168 -6.98 16.88 10.72
CA LYS A 168 -7.87 15.76 11.01
C LYS A 168 -9.28 16.22 11.42
N ALA A 169 -9.38 17.29 12.20
CA ALA A 169 -10.66 17.88 12.61
C ALA A 169 -11.42 18.53 11.44
N ARG A 170 -10.70 18.96 10.40
CA ARG A 170 -11.27 19.60 9.21
C ARG A 170 -11.88 18.60 8.24
N LEU A 171 -11.29 17.40 8.13
CA LEU A 171 -11.83 16.34 7.30
C LEU A 171 -13.19 15.83 7.81
N GLU A 172 -13.38 15.81 9.12
CA GLU A 172 -14.62 15.41 9.77
C GLU A 172 -15.75 16.41 9.52
N SER A 173 -15.44 17.73 9.39
CA SER A 173 -16.42 18.78 9.13
C SER A 173 -16.79 18.93 7.65
N THR A 174 -15.89 18.64 6.73
CA THR A 174 -16.09 18.92 5.29
C THR A 174 -16.88 17.85 4.57
N VAL A 175 -16.86 16.61 5.04
CA VAL A 175 -17.60 15.48 4.43
C VAL A 175 -19.08 15.48 4.80
N GLY A 176 -19.51 16.28 5.76
CA GLY A 176 -20.91 16.43 6.18
C GLY A 176 -21.46 17.87 6.20
N GLY A 177 -20.63 18.87 5.95
CA GLY A 177 -20.99 20.29 6.02
C GLY A 177 -21.22 20.94 4.65
N SER A 178 -22.07 21.97 4.63
CA SER A 178 -22.26 22.81 3.44
C SER A 178 -20.92 23.48 3.04
N ALA A 179 -20.70 23.62 1.75
CA ALA A 179 -19.49 24.14 1.10
C ALA A 179 -19.08 25.60 1.44
N GLU A 180 -19.54 26.16 2.54
CA GLU A 180 -19.34 27.59 2.88
C GLU A 180 -18.33 27.85 4.01
N GLU A 181 -17.76 26.82 4.68
CA GLU A 181 -16.65 27.07 5.59
C GLU A 181 -15.36 27.15 4.79
N VAL A 182 -14.78 28.36 4.74
CA VAL A 182 -13.45 28.63 4.22
C VAL A 182 -12.43 27.86 5.05
N VAL A 183 -12.09 26.67 4.59
CA VAL A 183 -11.01 25.89 5.17
C VAL A 183 -9.71 26.46 4.64
N ASP A 184 -8.82 26.91 5.54
CA ASP A 184 -7.49 27.42 5.20
C ASP A 184 -6.62 26.23 4.73
N TYR A 185 -6.73 25.88 3.45
CA TYR A 185 -5.91 24.83 2.84
C TYR A 185 -4.51 25.37 2.55
N ARG A 186 -3.52 24.49 2.73
CA ARG A 186 -2.20 24.77 2.20
C ARG A 186 -2.28 25.11 0.70
N PRO A 187 -1.70 26.23 0.26
CA PRO A 187 -1.67 26.55 -1.17
C PRO A 187 -0.87 25.48 -1.94
N LEU A 188 -1.23 25.27 -3.20
CA LEU A 188 -0.44 24.45 -4.12
C LEU A 188 0.97 25.01 -4.29
N THR A 189 1.93 24.10 -4.42
CA THR A 189 3.29 24.41 -4.83
C THR A 189 3.60 23.79 -6.18
N GLN A 190 4.77 24.03 -6.73
CA GLN A 190 5.15 23.41 -8.01
C GLN A 190 5.26 21.87 -7.86
N PRO A 191 4.85 21.07 -8.87
CA PRO A 191 5.11 19.65 -8.88
C PRO A 191 6.57 19.33 -8.62
N GLY A 192 6.82 18.34 -7.74
CA GLY A 192 8.16 17.93 -7.33
C GLY A 192 8.81 18.80 -6.25
N THR A 193 8.12 19.77 -5.65
CA THR A 193 8.71 20.67 -4.63
C THR A 193 8.17 20.47 -3.23
N PHE A 194 7.10 19.69 -3.07
CA PHE A 194 6.49 19.41 -1.77
C PHE A 194 6.04 17.95 -1.69
N TRP A 195 6.36 17.29 -0.59
CA TRP A 195 5.88 15.95 -0.31
C TRP A 195 4.61 16.00 0.53
N GLU A 196 3.56 15.35 0.07
CA GLU A 196 2.30 15.28 0.80
C GLU A 196 1.58 13.97 0.51
N TYR A 197 1.27 13.24 1.58
CA TYR A 197 0.47 12.02 1.48
C TYR A 197 -0.98 12.39 1.15
N ASN A 198 -1.35 12.26 -0.12
CA ASN A 198 -2.64 12.68 -0.66
C ASN A 198 -3.31 11.52 -1.40
N ASP A 199 -4.42 11.05 -0.86
CA ASP A 199 -5.11 9.86 -1.36
C ASP A 199 -5.84 10.11 -2.69
N VAL A 200 -6.33 11.33 -2.93
CA VAL A 200 -6.95 11.69 -4.23
C VAL A 200 -5.92 11.60 -5.35
N ARG A 201 -4.71 12.09 -5.10
CA ARG A 201 -3.59 12.03 -6.05
C ARG A 201 -3.12 10.59 -6.30
N VAL A 202 -3.21 9.71 -5.31
CA VAL A 202 -2.96 8.27 -5.50
C VAL A 202 -4.05 7.62 -6.35
N ASN A 203 -5.32 7.96 -6.13
CA ASN A 203 -6.40 7.49 -7.00
C ASN A 203 -6.25 8.03 -8.44
N ARG A 204 -5.69 9.25 -8.60
CA ARG A 204 -5.33 9.78 -9.90
C ARG A 204 -4.23 8.95 -10.60
N ALA A 205 -3.23 8.49 -9.85
CA ALA A 205 -2.21 7.56 -10.35
C ALA A 205 -2.82 6.20 -10.75
N SER A 206 -3.78 5.69 -9.96
CA SER A 206 -4.52 4.47 -10.29
C SER A 206 -5.27 4.62 -11.63
N LEU A 207 -6.01 5.71 -11.82
CA LEU A 207 -6.70 5.98 -13.09
C LEU A 207 -5.72 6.11 -14.26
N ALA A 208 -4.58 6.78 -14.06
CA ALA A 208 -3.57 6.91 -15.11
C ALA A 208 -3.01 5.54 -15.54
N LEU A 209 -2.72 4.63 -14.59
CA LEU A 209 -2.31 3.27 -14.91
C LEU A 209 -3.43 2.48 -15.63
N LEU A 210 -4.68 2.62 -15.17
CA LEU A 210 -5.82 1.98 -15.83
C LEU A 210 -5.91 2.38 -17.30
N GLN A 211 -5.72 3.66 -17.61
CA GLN A 211 -5.74 4.18 -18.99
C GLN A 211 -4.54 3.67 -19.82
N LEU A 212 -3.37 3.46 -19.20
CA LEU A 212 -2.22 2.85 -19.89
C LEU A 212 -2.49 1.39 -20.25
N PHE A 213 -2.94 0.61 -19.30
CA PHE A 213 -3.19 -0.82 -19.50
C PHE A 213 -4.44 -1.08 -20.34
N ARG A 214 -5.43 -0.17 -20.33
CA ARG A 214 -6.73 -0.30 -21.00
C ARG A 214 -7.52 -1.56 -20.59
N GLU A 215 -7.19 -2.12 -19.45
CA GLU A 215 -7.85 -3.28 -18.82
C GLU A 215 -7.92 -3.10 -17.30
N PRO A 216 -8.87 -3.73 -16.59
CA PRO A 216 -8.98 -3.61 -15.14
C PRO A 216 -7.66 -3.94 -14.43
N LEU A 217 -7.17 -3.02 -13.60
CA LEU A 217 -5.90 -3.21 -12.88
C LEU A 217 -5.84 -4.48 -12.03
N PRO A 218 -6.96 -4.96 -11.39
CA PRO A 218 -6.94 -6.26 -10.71
C PRO A 218 -6.65 -7.43 -11.64
N GLN A 219 -7.05 -7.38 -12.92
CA GLN A 219 -6.76 -8.44 -13.89
C GLN A 219 -5.28 -8.42 -14.31
N VAL A 220 -4.72 -7.22 -14.50
CA VAL A 220 -3.28 -7.06 -14.75
C VAL A 220 -2.48 -7.61 -13.58
N LEU A 221 -2.81 -7.18 -12.36
CA LEU A 221 -2.16 -7.63 -11.13
C LEU A 221 -2.26 -9.14 -10.96
N LYS A 222 -3.45 -9.70 -11.17
CA LYS A 222 -3.70 -11.14 -11.07
C LYS A 222 -2.77 -11.92 -12.00
N ARG A 223 -2.79 -11.61 -13.28
CA ARG A 223 -2.02 -12.31 -14.31
C ARG A 223 -0.51 -12.15 -14.15
N ARG A 224 -0.07 -10.94 -13.81
CA ARG A 224 1.36 -10.59 -13.84
C ARG A 224 2.08 -10.88 -12.52
N ILE A 225 1.39 -10.89 -11.40
CA ILE A 225 1.99 -11.04 -10.07
C ILE A 225 1.27 -12.10 -9.25
N MET A 226 -0.04 -11.95 -8.99
CA MET A 226 -0.72 -12.73 -7.96
C MET A 226 -0.79 -14.22 -8.29
N ASP A 227 -1.14 -14.58 -9.52
CA ASP A 227 -1.13 -15.97 -9.96
C ASP A 227 0.30 -16.56 -9.97
N PRO A 228 1.31 -15.88 -10.55
CA PRO A 228 2.69 -16.37 -10.51
C PRO A 228 3.26 -16.60 -9.11
N ILE A 229 2.93 -15.75 -8.12
CA ILE A 229 3.36 -15.96 -6.74
C ILE A 229 2.47 -16.94 -5.96
N GLY A 230 1.43 -17.48 -6.60
CA GLY A 230 0.57 -18.51 -6.03
C GLY A 230 -0.36 -18.03 -4.93
N THR A 231 -0.90 -16.82 -5.04
CA THR A 231 -1.92 -16.34 -4.09
C THR A 231 -3.22 -17.12 -4.24
N SER A 232 -4.05 -17.07 -3.20
CA SER A 232 -5.41 -17.58 -3.26
C SER A 232 -6.27 -16.78 -4.25
N ASN A 233 -7.47 -17.28 -4.56
CA ASN A 233 -8.46 -16.54 -5.33
C ASN A 233 -9.44 -15.75 -4.45
N THR A 234 -9.13 -15.56 -3.15
CA THR A 234 -10.02 -14.90 -2.20
C THR A 234 -9.81 -13.39 -2.12
N TRP A 235 -8.70 -12.87 -2.65
CA TRP A 235 -8.44 -11.44 -2.68
C TRP A 235 -9.33 -10.73 -3.70
N SER A 236 -9.62 -9.46 -3.44
CA SER A 236 -10.33 -8.58 -4.36
C SER A 236 -9.86 -7.14 -4.20
N TRP A 237 -10.02 -6.33 -5.25
CA TRP A 237 -9.64 -4.93 -5.25
C TRP A 237 -10.69 -4.11 -5.98
N HIS A 238 -11.24 -3.12 -5.31
CA HIS A 238 -12.35 -2.32 -5.80
C HIS A 238 -12.09 -0.83 -5.65
N GLY A 239 -12.83 -0.04 -6.42
CA GLY A 239 -12.94 1.40 -6.30
C GLY A 239 -14.24 1.81 -5.60
N TYR A 240 -14.81 2.91 -6.05
CA TYR A 240 -16.02 3.52 -5.50
C TYR A 240 -17.16 3.56 -6.51
N GLN A 241 -18.37 3.81 -6.06
CA GLN A 241 -19.55 3.88 -6.95
C GLN A 241 -19.40 4.90 -8.08
N THR A 242 -18.62 5.96 -7.88
CA THR A 242 -18.34 7.00 -8.86
C THR A 242 -17.08 6.74 -9.71
N SER A 243 -16.31 5.68 -9.45
CA SER A 243 -15.00 5.48 -10.08
C SER A 243 -15.05 4.66 -11.38
N TRP A 244 -16.15 4.71 -12.10
CA TRP A 244 -16.29 4.08 -13.42
C TRP A 244 -15.82 5.03 -14.51
N VAL A 245 -15.06 4.50 -15.47
CA VAL A 245 -14.57 5.23 -16.64
C VAL A 245 -14.78 4.40 -17.90
N GLU A 246 -15.13 5.07 -18.99
CA GLU A 246 -15.25 4.42 -20.29
C GLU A 246 -13.87 4.31 -20.95
N ILE A 247 -13.47 3.10 -21.31
CA ILE A 247 -12.26 2.80 -22.09
C ILE A 247 -12.65 1.83 -23.21
N ASP A 248 -12.43 2.20 -24.45
CA ASP A 248 -12.77 1.41 -25.63
C ASP A 248 -14.24 0.95 -25.67
N GLY A 249 -15.17 1.84 -25.30
CA GLY A 249 -16.60 1.55 -25.27
C GLY A 249 -17.04 0.59 -24.16
N ARG A 250 -16.20 0.39 -23.13
CA ARG A 250 -16.51 -0.43 -21.96
C ARG A 250 -16.34 0.39 -20.69
N ASP A 251 -17.31 0.29 -19.80
CA ASP A 251 -17.17 0.83 -18.45
C ASP A 251 -16.22 -0.04 -17.63
N ILE A 252 -15.16 0.55 -17.12
CA ILE A 252 -14.15 -0.12 -16.32
C ILE A 252 -14.03 0.59 -14.97
N GLU A 253 -14.00 -0.19 -13.90
CA GLU A 253 -13.79 0.32 -12.55
C GLU A 253 -12.35 0.75 -12.34
N SER A 254 -12.14 2.02 -11.93
CA SER A 254 -10.85 2.49 -11.41
C SER A 254 -10.75 2.15 -9.94
N VAL A 255 -9.78 1.33 -9.58
CA VAL A 255 -9.61 0.86 -8.21
C VAL A 255 -9.03 1.93 -7.30
N SER A 256 -9.37 1.87 -6.01
CA SER A 256 -8.84 2.74 -4.99
C SER A 256 -7.38 2.37 -4.64
N GLY A 257 -6.52 3.37 -4.49
CA GLY A 257 -5.19 3.20 -3.92
C GLY A 257 -5.16 2.97 -2.40
N GLY A 258 -6.27 2.51 -1.82
CA GLY A 258 -6.39 2.28 -0.37
C GLY A 258 -6.74 3.54 0.41
N ALA A 259 -7.25 4.52 -0.30
CA ALA A 259 -7.68 5.80 0.19
C ALA A 259 -9.15 5.77 0.61
N HIS A 260 -9.57 6.82 1.26
CA HIS A 260 -10.98 7.13 1.56
C HIS A 260 -11.85 5.91 1.95
N TRP A 261 -12.20 5.83 3.18
CA TRP A 261 -13.34 5.08 3.72
C TRP A 261 -13.48 3.63 3.24
N GLY A 262 -12.45 2.82 3.46
CA GLY A 262 -12.55 1.38 3.22
C GLY A 262 -12.16 0.93 1.81
N GLY A 263 -11.67 1.84 0.97
CA GLY A 263 -11.05 1.46 -0.29
C GLY A 263 -9.76 0.67 -0.10
N GLY A 264 -9.41 -0.16 -1.06
CA GLY A 264 -8.18 -0.94 -1.07
C GLY A 264 -8.40 -2.40 -1.41
N ILE A 265 -7.33 -3.17 -1.25
CA ILE A 265 -7.33 -4.61 -1.49
C ILE A 265 -7.86 -5.32 -0.24
N TRP A 266 -8.77 -6.27 -0.44
CA TRP A 266 -9.12 -7.31 0.52
C TRP A 266 -8.25 -8.53 0.24
N ILE A 267 -7.44 -8.95 1.21
CA ILE A 267 -6.43 -10.00 1.00
C ILE A 267 -6.09 -10.68 2.33
N SER A 268 -5.76 -11.97 2.27
CA SER A 268 -5.33 -12.73 3.43
C SER A 268 -3.92 -12.32 3.89
N THR A 269 -3.59 -12.60 5.15
CA THR A 269 -2.25 -12.39 5.70
C THR A 269 -1.20 -13.19 4.94
N LEU A 270 -1.52 -14.43 4.54
CA LEU A 270 -0.62 -15.29 3.77
C LEU A 270 -0.37 -14.79 2.35
N ASP A 271 -1.39 -14.28 1.67
CA ASP A 271 -1.20 -13.72 0.33
C ASP A 271 -0.42 -12.40 0.37
N HIS A 272 -0.62 -11.60 1.43
CA HIS A 272 0.23 -10.44 1.70
C HIS A 272 1.69 -10.82 1.91
N ALA A 273 1.96 -11.91 2.62
CA ALA A 273 3.31 -12.40 2.85
C ALA A 273 3.99 -12.84 1.53
N ARG A 274 3.24 -13.42 0.58
CA ARG A 274 3.76 -13.74 -0.77
C ARG A 274 4.19 -12.48 -1.52
N PHE A 275 3.38 -11.42 -1.45
CA PHE A 275 3.74 -10.14 -2.05
C PHE A 275 4.99 -9.53 -1.38
N GLY A 276 5.07 -9.57 -0.06
CA GLY A 276 6.27 -9.14 0.67
C GLY A 276 7.51 -9.93 0.29
N LEU A 277 7.39 -11.25 0.21
CA LEU A 277 8.49 -12.14 -0.19
C LEU A 277 8.96 -11.89 -1.64
N LEU A 278 8.06 -11.53 -2.57
CA LEU A 278 8.44 -11.10 -3.92
C LEU A 278 9.41 -9.89 -3.87
N TYR A 279 9.09 -8.89 -3.06
CA TYR A 279 9.93 -7.70 -2.91
C TYR A 279 11.22 -7.99 -2.11
N GLN A 280 11.15 -8.87 -1.10
CA GLN A 280 12.34 -9.37 -0.40
C GLN A 280 13.33 -10.02 -1.38
N ASN A 281 12.83 -10.74 -2.38
CA ASN A 281 13.61 -11.38 -3.44
C ASN A 281 13.87 -10.48 -4.65
N ASN A 282 13.80 -9.16 -4.49
CA ASN A 282 14.06 -8.17 -5.55
C ASN A 282 13.24 -8.41 -6.83
N GLY A 283 11.97 -8.80 -6.68
CA GLY A 283 11.05 -9.02 -7.81
C GLY A 283 11.16 -10.39 -8.48
N SER A 284 11.96 -11.31 -7.93
CA SER A 284 12.11 -12.67 -8.43
C SER A 284 11.27 -13.67 -7.62
N TRP A 285 10.66 -14.62 -8.31
CA TRP A 285 9.90 -15.71 -7.72
C TRP A 285 10.24 -17.06 -8.36
N GLY A 286 10.85 -17.96 -7.58
CA GLY A 286 11.24 -19.29 -8.08
C GLY A 286 12.18 -19.25 -9.30
N GLY A 287 13.01 -18.23 -9.41
CA GLY A 287 13.93 -18.06 -10.56
C GLY A 287 13.30 -17.29 -11.74
N VAL A 288 12.02 -16.92 -11.66
CA VAL A 288 11.34 -16.11 -12.67
C VAL A 288 11.31 -14.65 -12.23
N THR A 289 11.73 -13.73 -13.07
CA THR A 289 11.64 -12.28 -12.82
C THR A 289 10.21 -11.82 -13.13
N LEU A 290 9.47 -11.42 -12.09
CA LEU A 290 8.11 -10.86 -12.22
C LEU A 290 8.14 -9.33 -12.23
N LEU A 291 9.06 -8.74 -11.45
CA LEU A 291 9.40 -7.32 -11.48
C LEU A 291 10.92 -7.20 -11.67
N PRO A 292 11.40 -6.26 -12.48
CA PRO A 292 12.84 -6.05 -12.61
C PRO A 292 13.48 -5.71 -11.26
N GLU A 293 14.68 -6.23 -11.01
CA GLU A 293 15.44 -5.88 -9.81
C GLU A 293 15.66 -4.36 -9.69
N SER A 294 15.86 -3.68 -10.82
CA SER A 294 15.98 -2.22 -10.85
C SER A 294 14.72 -1.52 -10.33
N TRP A 295 13.54 -2.06 -10.61
CA TRP A 295 12.28 -1.55 -10.04
C TRP A 295 12.20 -1.80 -8.54
N ALA A 296 12.42 -3.04 -8.10
CA ALA A 296 12.40 -3.38 -6.68
C ALA A 296 13.40 -2.54 -5.86
N ARG A 297 14.54 -2.17 -6.44
CA ARG A 297 15.49 -1.22 -5.84
C ARG A 297 14.97 0.22 -5.86
N ALA A 298 14.37 0.66 -6.96
CA ALA A 298 13.81 1.99 -7.08
C ALA A 298 12.70 2.26 -6.04
N THR A 299 11.87 1.27 -5.71
CA THR A 299 10.80 1.43 -4.71
C THR A 299 11.30 1.76 -3.31
N ARG A 300 12.54 1.40 -2.98
CA ARG A 300 13.19 1.68 -1.70
C ARG A 300 14.31 2.74 -1.79
N THR A 301 14.37 3.47 -2.91
CA THR A 301 15.21 4.66 -3.02
C THR A 301 14.47 5.82 -2.36
N PRO A 302 15.09 6.50 -1.37
CA PRO A 302 14.45 7.60 -0.66
C PRO A 302 14.07 8.76 -1.58
N CYS A 303 12.85 9.26 -1.44
CA CYS A 303 12.44 10.53 -2.03
C CYS A 303 13.25 11.68 -1.40
N GLN A 304 13.72 12.61 -2.22
CA GLN A 304 14.54 13.74 -1.74
C GLN A 304 13.80 14.63 -0.72
N LEU A 305 12.47 14.74 -0.85
CA LEU A 305 11.65 15.60 0.01
C LEU A 305 11.16 14.87 1.27
N ASN A 306 11.15 13.53 1.25
CA ASN A 306 10.84 12.70 2.41
C ASN A 306 11.67 11.42 2.36
N PRO A 307 12.79 11.35 3.08
CA PRO A 307 13.68 10.18 3.04
C PRO A 307 13.07 8.90 3.61
N ASP A 308 11.94 8.98 4.34
CA ASP A 308 11.22 7.80 4.83
C ASP A 308 10.19 7.27 3.82
N TYR A 309 10.18 7.79 2.59
CA TYR A 309 9.24 7.36 1.56
C TYR A 309 9.95 7.13 0.22
N GLY A 310 9.59 6.06 -0.47
CA GLY A 310 10.03 5.77 -1.83
C GLY A 310 8.85 5.77 -2.80
N LEU A 311 8.85 4.86 -3.79
CA LEU A 311 7.74 4.73 -4.74
C LEU A 311 6.58 3.95 -4.10
N MET A 312 5.72 4.61 -3.33
CA MET A 312 4.58 4.03 -2.60
C MET A 312 4.96 3.00 -1.53
N PHE A 313 6.15 3.09 -0.97
CA PHE A 313 6.63 2.33 0.18
C PHE A 313 7.17 3.25 1.26
N TRP A 314 6.97 2.86 2.52
CA TRP A 314 7.61 3.48 3.68
C TRP A 314 8.97 2.85 3.91
N LEU A 315 9.98 3.67 4.18
CA LEU A 315 11.37 3.25 4.31
C LEU A 315 11.83 3.38 5.75
N ASN A 316 12.74 2.51 6.20
CA ASN A 316 13.32 2.56 7.54
C ASN A 316 14.56 3.49 7.62
N THR A 317 14.66 4.47 6.75
CA THR A 317 15.84 5.35 6.61
C THR A 317 16.20 6.06 7.93
N ARG A 318 15.19 6.46 8.70
CA ARG A 318 15.34 7.11 10.02
C ARG A 318 14.81 6.25 11.16
N HIS A 319 14.79 4.92 10.99
CA HIS A 319 14.35 3.95 11.98
C HIS A 319 12.92 4.14 12.51
N HIS A 320 12.01 4.71 11.70
CA HIS A 320 10.63 4.89 12.14
C HIS A 320 9.78 3.61 12.05
N LEU A 321 10.17 2.65 11.21
CA LEU A 321 9.53 1.33 11.12
C LEU A 321 10.04 0.35 12.20
N SER A 322 11.34 0.43 12.51
CA SER A 322 12.02 -0.43 13.47
C SER A 322 13.33 0.23 13.92
N ASP A 323 13.62 0.17 15.22
CA ASP A 323 14.91 0.59 15.78
C ASP A 323 15.99 -0.49 15.64
N VAL A 324 15.60 -1.72 15.34
CA VAL A 324 16.48 -2.90 15.26
C VAL A 324 16.87 -3.21 13.82
N ALA A 325 15.95 -3.05 12.88
CA ALA A 325 16.23 -3.34 11.47
C ALA A 325 17.17 -2.33 10.83
N GLY A 326 17.91 -2.78 9.82
CA GLY A 326 18.73 -1.93 8.97
C GLY A 326 17.92 -0.89 8.19
N THR A 327 18.61 0.11 7.64
CA THR A 327 18.00 1.18 6.83
C THR A 327 17.52 0.71 5.46
N ASP A 328 17.87 -0.51 5.06
CA ASP A 328 17.38 -1.18 3.85
C ASP A 328 16.00 -1.83 4.03
N ALA A 329 15.49 -1.91 5.28
CA ALA A 329 14.15 -2.36 5.55
C ALA A 329 13.10 -1.34 5.08
N PHE A 330 11.96 -1.83 4.63
CA PHE A 330 10.86 -1.02 4.12
C PHE A 330 9.53 -1.72 4.34
N ALA A 331 8.42 -1.00 4.15
CA ALA A 331 7.11 -1.57 4.40
C ALA A 331 6.01 -0.99 3.50
N ALA A 332 5.03 -1.83 3.15
CA ALA A 332 3.70 -1.37 2.81
C ALA A 332 2.91 -1.16 4.10
N MET A 333 2.29 0.01 4.28
CA MET A 333 1.55 0.34 5.50
C MET A 333 0.14 0.84 5.16
N GLY A 334 -0.82 0.41 5.95
CA GLY A 334 -2.22 0.81 5.83
C GLY A 334 -2.85 1.15 7.18
N ALA A 335 -3.91 1.93 7.13
CA ALA A 335 -4.69 2.27 8.33
C ALA A 335 -5.08 1.01 9.10
N GLY A 336 -5.29 1.15 10.41
CA GLY A 336 -5.63 0.03 11.27
C GLY A 336 -4.43 -0.85 11.66
N GLY A 337 -3.19 -0.40 11.47
CA GLY A 337 -2.00 -1.18 11.79
C GLY A 337 -1.80 -2.38 10.87
N ASN A 338 -2.17 -2.22 9.61
CA ASN A 338 -1.88 -3.18 8.55
C ASN A 338 -0.47 -2.90 8.00
N VAL A 339 0.43 -3.88 8.07
CA VAL A 339 1.82 -3.72 7.68
C VAL A 339 2.33 -4.98 6.96
N VAL A 340 3.02 -4.79 5.85
CA VAL A 340 3.92 -5.80 5.25
C VAL A 340 5.32 -5.24 5.39
N PHE A 341 6.02 -5.64 6.43
CA PHE A 341 7.39 -5.27 6.70
C PHE A 341 8.34 -6.22 5.98
N ILE A 342 9.33 -5.67 5.30
CA ILE A 342 10.25 -6.40 4.42
C ILE A 342 11.67 -5.97 4.74
N TRP A 343 12.53 -6.93 5.08
CA TRP A 343 13.94 -6.67 5.32
C TRP A 343 14.80 -7.64 4.49
N PRO A 344 15.23 -7.24 3.29
CA PRO A 344 15.92 -8.13 2.35
C PRO A 344 17.26 -8.68 2.87
N GLU A 345 18.08 -7.84 3.51
CA GLU A 345 19.38 -8.29 4.06
C GLU A 345 19.21 -9.34 5.14
N ALA A 346 18.13 -9.30 5.89
CA ALA A 346 17.81 -10.28 6.91
C ALA A 346 17.01 -11.48 6.38
N GLU A 347 16.63 -11.51 5.12
CA GLU A 347 15.75 -12.50 4.51
C GLU A 347 14.42 -12.68 5.27
N LEU A 348 13.84 -11.56 5.74
CA LEU A 348 12.69 -11.53 6.64
C LEU A 348 11.54 -10.73 6.05
N THR A 349 10.34 -11.30 6.14
CA THR A 349 9.06 -10.62 5.88
C THR A 349 8.12 -10.84 7.06
N ILE A 350 7.52 -9.77 7.58
CA ILE A 350 6.54 -9.80 8.67
C ILE A 350 5.27 -9.15 8.18
N VAL A 351 4.15 -9.82 8.33
CA VAL A 351 2.82 -9.24 8.07
C VAL A 351 2.06 -9.13 9.37
N LEU A 352 1.56 -7.93 9.65
CA LEU A 352 0.72 -7.64 10.81
C LEU A 352 -0.60 -7.05 10.33
N ARG A 353 -1.69 -7.51 10.95
CA ARG A 353 -3.04 -7.03 10.66
C ARG A 353 -3.69 -6.55 11.96
N TRP A 354 -4.30 -5.37 11.90
CA TRP A 354 -5.04 -4.78 13.03
C TRP A 354 -4.19 -4.62 14.30
N CYS A 355 -2.90 -4.34 14.14
CA CYS A 355 -1.93 -4.24 15.21
C CYS A 355 -1.76 -2.78 15.67
N ALA A 356 -1.97 -2.51 16.96
CA ALA A 356 -1.84 -1.17 17.55
C ALA A 356 -0.38 -0.72 17.69
N SER A 357 0.56 -1.66 17.88
CA SER A 357 1.98 -1.38 18.16
C SER A 357 2.89 -2.04 17.14
N THR A 358 2.73 -1.68 15.86
CA THR A 358 3.46 -2.34 14.77
C THR A 358 4.97 -2.31 14.95
N LYS A 359 5.57 -1.13 15.26
CA LYS A 359 7.01 -0.98 15.51
C LYS A 359 7.47 -1.82 16.69
N GLY A 360 6.73 -1.78 17.82
CA GLY A 360 7.07 -2.54 19.02
C GLY A 360 7.06 -4.05 18.79
N VAL A 361 6.07 -4.54 18.05
CA VAL A 361 5.97 -5.97 17.68
C VAL A 361 7.10 -6.37 16.74
N ILE A 362 7.37 -5.59 15.70
CA ILE A 362 8.47 -5.85 14.77
C ILE A 362 9.79 -5.91 15.54
N ASP A 363 10.08 -4.90 16.36
CA ASP A 363 11.31 -4.86 17.16
C ASP A 363 11.44 -6.04 18.13
N SER A 364 10.33 -6.47 18.74
CA SER A 364 10.32 -7.64 19.63
C SER A 364 10.68 -8.92 18.88
N ILE A 365 10.08 -9.15 17.70
CA ILE A 365 10.40 -10.28 16.83
C ILE A 365 11.88 -10.24 16.42
N LEU A 366 12.38 -9.07 16.04
CA LEU A 366 13.76 -8.92 15.59
C LEU A 366 14.78 -9.15 16.71
N ARG A 367 14.50 -8.69 17.95
CA ARG A 367 15.34 -8.95 19.13
C ARG A 367 15.37 -10.42 19.56
N ALA A 368 14.37 -11.21 19.18
CA ALA A 368 14.37 -12.64 19.42
C ALA A 368 15.39 -13.40 18.57
N ARG A 369 15.99 -12.78 17.51
CA ARG A 369 17.03 -13.44 16.71
C ARG A 369 18.32 -13.61 17.50
N ILE A 370 18.92 -14.80 17.40
CA ILE A 370 20.19 -15.13 18.03
C ILE A 370 21.33 -14.56 17.17
N GLY A 371 22.13 -13.67 17.75
CA GLY A 371 23.30 -13.10 17.07
C GLY A 371 23.03 -11.84 16.20
N SER A 372 21.90 -11.17 16.42
CA SER A 372 21.65 -9.83 15.85
C SER A 372 22.29 -8.74 16.68
#